data_0f72cedc865d31dbdbbd19c03f607e0e
#
_entry.id   0f72cedc865d31dbdbbd19c03f607e0e
#
_cell.length_a   1.000
_cell.length_b   1.000
_cell.length_c   1.000
_cell.angle_alpha   90.00
_cell.angle_beta   90.00
_cell.angle_gamma   90.00
#
_symmetry.space_group_name_H-M   'P 1'
#
loop_
_entity.id
_entity.type
_entity.pdbx_description
1 polymer ?
#
loop_
_entity_poly.entity_id
_entity_poly.type
_entity_poly.pdbx_seq_one_letter_code
_entity_poly.pdbx_strand_id
1 'polypeptide(L)'
;GAMIELAEKRARLSSFQLRWLLVISAAVVLGLGLVLLFLLTQAADNRELYEQNYRQLFGLNVVVATLLMGVIVWLSTRLLMRLRQGKFGSRLLLKIAATFALVGFLPGILIYSVSYQFVSRSIESWFDVKVEGALDAGLSLGRTTLDTLANDLGQKTRSASTQINDLPDASVGVALDRLKEQLGADDVILWSTTGQALASAGESRYKINPDRPTPAQLRLVKTQSVVTTVEGLDEAEVQGTAKARIRALVLVSPSGLGLLIEPRVLQVTKAIPPSLVSNALAVEVAYREYQERALGRDG
;
A
#
# COMPACT_ATOMS: atom_id res chain seq x y z
N GLY A 1 -66.87 -21.63 45.31
CA GLY A 1 -66.61 -20.30 44.72
C GLY A 1 -65.17 -19.77 44.94
N ALA A 2 -64.62 -19.93 46.17
CA ALA A 2 -63.35 -19.30 46.58
C ALA A 2 -62.09 -19.91 45.89
N MET A 3 -62.10 -21.18 45.56
CA MET A 3 -60.93 -21.84 44.90
C MET A 3 -60.76 -21.44 43.42
N ILE A 4 -61.85 -21.15 42.71
CA ILE A 4 -61.85 -20.71 41.31
C ILE A 4 -61.36 -19.25 41.24
N GLU A 5 -61.78 -18.43 42.19
CA GLU A 5 -61.35 -17.03 42.30
C GLU A 5 -59.84 -16.87 42.62
N LEU A 6 -59.30 -17.76 43.48
CA LEU A 6 -57.88 -17.81 43.80
C LEU A 6 -57.03 -18.31 42.65
N ALA A 7 -57.54 -19.26 41.85
CA ALA A 7 -56.86 -19.77 40.66
C ALA A 7 -56.83 -18.66 39.56
N GLU A 8 -57.91 -17.93 39.40
CA GLU A 8 -58.00 -16.83 38.43
C GLU A 8 -57.11 -15.64 38.82
N LYS A 9 -57.02 -15.35 40.12
CA LYS A 9 -56.15 -14.31 40.67
C LYS A 9 -54.67 -14.68 40.55
N ARG A 10 -54.31 -15.98 40.76
CA ARG A 10 -52.94 -16.47 40.49
C ARG A 10 -52.57 -16.46 39.01
N ALA A 11 -53.51 -16.80 38.12
CA ALA A 11 -53.28 -16.73 36.66
C ALA A 11 -53.10 -15.28 36.18
N ARG A 12 -53.83 -14.33 36.78
CA ARG A 12 -53.66 -12.90 36.48
C ARG A 12 -52.35 -12.32 37.01
N LEU A 13 -51.96 -12.70 38.23
CA LEU A 13 -50.67 -12.33 38.81
C LEU A 13 -49.50 -12.90 38.02
N SER A 14 -49.56 -14.15 37.56
CA SER A 14 -48.53 -14.78 36.74
C SER A 14 -48.40 -14.11 35.34
N SER A 15 -49.52 -13.73 34.76
CA SER A 15 -49.54 -13.03 33.44
C SER A 15 -48.99 -11.61 33.54
N PHE A 16 -49.26 -10.91 34.66
CA PHE A 16 -48.73 -9.59 34.93
C PHE A 16 -47.20 -9.63 35.20
N GLN A 17 -46.78 -10.54 36.04
CA GLN A 17 -45.35 -10.77 36.32
C GLN A 17 -44.59 -11.18 35.08
N LEU A 18 -45.15 -12.07 34.25
CA LEU A 18 -44.55 -12.50 33.00
C LEU A 18 -44.41 -11.33 32.01
N ARG A 19 -45.39 -10.42 31.94
CA ARG A 19 -45.31 -9.22 31.12
C ARG A 19 -44.21 -8.26 31.56
N TRP A 20 -44.11 -8.03 32.88
CA TRP A 20 -43.05 -7.18 33.43
C TRP A 20 -41.65 -7.79 33.23
N LEU A 21 -41.53 -9.09 33.38
CA LEU A 21 -40.28 -9.83 33.13
C LEU A 21 -39.85 -9.70 31.66
N LEU A 22 -40.78 -9.77 30.75
CA LEU A 22 -40.52 -9.56 29.31
C LEU A 22 -40.10 -8.13 28.98
N VAL A 23 -40.76 -7.14 29.58
CA VAL A 23 -40.40 -5.72 29.34
C VAL A 23 -39.02 -5.44 29.94
N ILE A 24 -38.72 -5.92 31.12
CA ILE A 24 -37.41 -5.77 31.76
C ILE A 24 -36.33 -6.45 30.95
N SER A 25 -36.56 -7.69 30.48
CA SER A 25 -35.57 -8.42 29.67
C SER A 25 -35.31 -7.71 28.32
N ALA A 26 -36.34 -7.20 27.67
CA ALA A 26 -36.20 -6.42 26.45
C ALA A 26 -35.43 -5.12 26.68
N ALA A 27 -35.70 -4.42 27.79
CA ALA A 27 -35.01 -3.18 28.17
C ALA A 27 -33.51 -3.46 28.49
N VAL A 28 -33.20 -4.56 29.17
CA VAL A 28 -31.84 -4.98 29.48
C VAL A 28 -31.06 -5.34 28.21
N VAL A 29 -31.68 -6.08 27.28
CA VAL A 29 -31.06 -6.44 26.00
C VAL A 29 -30.80 -5.20 25.14
N LEU A 30 -31.74 -4.25 25.12
CA LEU A 30 -31.61 -2.99 24.38
C LEU A 30 -30.52 -2.10 24.99
N GLY A 31 -30.44 -2.02 26.32
CA GLY A 31 -29.41 -1.30 27.06
C GLY A 31 -28.01 -1.91 26.82
N LEU A 32 -27.90 -3.23 26.87
CA LEU A 32 -26.66 -3.95 26.54
C LEU A 32 -26.24 -3.70 25.07
N GLY A 33 -27.16 -3.71 24.14
CA GLY A 33 -26.89 -3.41 22.73
C GLY A 33 -26.35 -1.99 22.54
N LEU A 34 -26.93 -1.00 23.19
CA LEU A 34 -26.46 0.39 23.16
C LEU A 34 -25.08 0.57 23.80
N VAL A 35 -24.81 -0.08 24.94
CA VAL A 35 -23.49 -0.06 25.59
C VAL A 35 -22.44 -0.70 24.70
N LEU A 36 -22.75 -1.81 24.04
CA LEU A 36 -21.84 -2.46 23.09
C LEU A 36 -21.56 -1.62 21.86
N LEU A 37 -22.59 -0.95 21.34
CA LEU A 37 -22.45 -0.03 20.20
C LEU A 37 -21.56 1.17 20.58
N PHE A 38 -21.71 1.69 21.78
CA PHE A 38 -20.86 2.74 22.34
C PHE A 38 -19.40 2.27 22.51
N LEU A 39 -19.18 1.09 23.07
CA LEU A 39 -17.85 0.50 23.23
C LEU A 39 -17.18 0.22 21.87
N LEU A 40 -17.94 -0.23 20.87
CA LEU A 40 -17.44 -0.46 19.51
C LEU A 40 -17.03 0.86 18.84
N THR A 41 -17.80 1.93 19.03
CA THR A 41 -17.48 3.27 18.52
C THR A 41 -16.21 3.82 19.19
N GLN A 42 -16.07 3.61 20.50
CA GLN A 42 -14.89 4.05 21.25
C GLN A 42 -13.64 3.21 20.93
N ALA A 43 -13.79 1.91 20.66
CA ALA A 43 -12.71 1.04 20.22
C ALA A 43 -12.23 1.35 18.80
N ALA A 44 -13.09 1.87 17.92
CA ALA A 44 -12.73 2.33 16.58
C ALA A 44 -11.83 3.58 16.60
N ASP A 45 -11.92 4.41 17.64
CA ASP A 45 -11.04 5.58 17.84
C ASP A 45 -9.65 5.20 18.39
N ASN A 46 -9.50 4.03 19.03
CA ASN A 46 -8.26 3.53 19.61
C ASN A 46 -7.82 2.24 18.88
N ARG A 47 -6.91 2.35 17.92
CA ARG A 47 -6.42 1.22 17.11
C ARG A 47 -5.84 0.06 17.91
N GLU A 48 -5.13 0.33 19.01
CA GLU A 48 -4.51 -0.70 19.85
C GLU A 48 -5.54 -1.56 20.61
N LEU A 49 -6.62 -0.96 21.11
CA LEU A 49 -7.72 -1.66 21.77
C LEU A 49 -8.58 -2.45 20.77
N TYR A 50 -8.67 -1.97 19.52
CA TYR A 50 -9.45 -2.59 18.45
C TYR A 50 -8.83 -3.91 17.98
N GLU A 51 -7.50 -3.98 17.81
CA GLU A 51 -6.82 -5.20 17.36
C GLU A 51 -6.84 -6.33 18.41
N GLN A 52 -6.68 -6.02 19.69
CA GLN A 52 -6.69 -7.03 20.74
C GLN A 52 -8.08 -7.55 21.11
N ASN A 53 -9.10 -6.70 21.08
CA ASN A 53 -10.45 -7.04 21.56
C ASN A 53 -11.49 -7.17 20.43
N TYR A 54 -11.11 -6.96 19.17
CA TYR A 54 -12.04 -7.01 18.03
C TYR A 54 -12.85 -8.30 17.97
N ARG A 55 -12.19 -9.45 18.15
CA ARG A 55 -12.84 -10.76 18.07
C ARG A 55 -13.87 -10.95 19.20
N GLN A 56 -13.57 -10.48 20.41
CA GLN A 56 -14.47 -10.58 21.57
C GLN A 56 -15.64 -9.62 21.44
N LEU A 57 -15.40 -8.36 21.02
CA LEU A 57 -16.43 -7.35 20.79
C LEU A 57 -17.35 -7.74 19.63
N PHE A 58 -16.81 -8.28 18.55
CA PHE A 58 -17.58 -8.79 17.42
C PHE A 58 -18.45 -9.98 17.83
N GLY A 59 -17.87 -10.97 18.54
CA GLY A 59 -18.61 -12.13 19.06
C GLY A 59 -19.74 -11.72 19.99
N LEU A 60 -19.49 -10.80 20.90
CA LEU A 60 -20.50 -10.28 21.82
C LEU A 60 -21.63 -9.53 21.10
N ASN A 61 -21.28 -8.74 20.07
CA ASN A 61 -22.28 -8.03 19.24
C ASN A 61 -23.16 -9.01 18.45
N VAL A 62 -22.57 -10.07 17.89
CA VAL A 62 -23.32 -11.14 17.21
C VAL A 62 -24.27 -11.86 18.17
N VAL A 63 -23.85 -12.15 19.40
CA VAL A 63 -24.71 -12.76 20.43
C VAL A 63 -25.89 -11.86 20.77
N VAL A 64 -25.65 -10.56 20.99
CA VAL A 64 -26.72 -9.59 21.30
C VAL A 64 -27.67 -9.42 20.11
N ALA A 65 -27.16 -9.35 18.90
CA ALA A 65 -27.99 -9.26 17.69
C ALA A 65 -28.86 -10.51 17.51
N THR A 66 -28.33 -11.70 17.80
CA THR A 66 -29.05 -12.98 17.73
C THR A 66 -30.15 -13.05 18.79
N LEU A 67 -29.86 -12.60 20.01
CA LEU A 67 -30.86 -12.53 21.09
C LEU A 67 -31.99 -11.54 20.75
N LEU A 68 -31.64 -10.34 20.23
CA LEU A 68 -32.62 -9.36 19.78
C LEU A 68 -33.51 -9.92 18.66
N MET A 69 -32.90 -10.57 17.67
CA MET A 69 -33.62 -11.22 16.58
C MET A 69 -34.56 -12.31 17.10
N GLY A 70 -34.10 -13.14 18.05
CA GLY A 70 -34.89 -14.16 18.71
C GLY A 70 -36.12 -13.58 19.43
N VAL A 71 -35.95 -12.48 20.15
CA VAL A 71 -37.06 -11.76 20.84
C VAL A 71 -38.08 -11.21 19.82
N ILE A 72 -37.59 -10.61 18.74
CA ILE A 72 -38.45 -10.06 17.69
C ILE A 72 -39.27 -11.18 17.01
N VAL A 73 -38.62 -12.28 16.63
CA VAL A 73 -39.27 -13.44 16.01
C VAL A 73 -40.30 -14.06 16.96
N TRP A 74 -39.96 -14.19 18.24
CA TRP A 74 -40.89 -14.72 19.25
C TRP A 74 -42.12 -13.83 19.47
N LEU A 75 -41.92 -12.49 19.58
CA LEU A 75 -43.01 -11.53 19.68
C LEU A 75 -43.91 -11.54 18.43
N SER A 76 -43.30 -11.58 17.24
CA SER A 76 -43.97 -11.62 15.95
C SER A 76 -44.82 -12.91 15.80
N THR A 77 -44.25 -14.07 16.13
CA THR A 77 -44.97 -15.35 16.09
C THR A 77 -46.11 -15.39 17.09
N ARG A 78 -45.88 -14.86 18.29
CA ARG A 78 -46.95 -14.76 19.30
C ARG A 78 -48.09 -13.83 18.86
N LEU A 79 -47.76 -12.70 18.24
CA LEU A 79 -48.72 -11.79 17.68
C LEU A 79 -49.56 -12.45 16.55
N LEU A 80 -48.85 -13.15 15.64
CA LEU A 80 -49.46 -13.87 14.52
C LEU A 80 -50.40 -14.99 14.98
N MET A 81 -50.00 -15.74 16.03
CA MET A 81 -50.87 -16.78 16.64
C MET A 81 -52.11 -16.19 17.27
N ARG A 82 -52.01 -15.03 17.97
CA ARG A 82 -53.16 -14.31 18.52
C ARG A 82 -54.14 -13.79 17.44
N LEU A 83 -53.57 -13.36 16.33
CA LEU A 83 -54.37 -12.93 15.15
C LEU A 83 -55.11 -14.12 14.52
N ARG A 84 -54.48 -15.29 14.41
CA ARG A 84 -55.16 -16.50 13.90
C ARG A 84 -56.26 -17.03 14.82
N GLN A 85 -56.15 -16.78 16.13
CA GLN A 85 -57.18 -17.20 17.12
C GLN A 85 -58.39 -16.25 17.19
N GLY A 86 -58.47 -15.22 16.37
CA GLY A 86 -59.69 -14.38 16.18
C GLY A 86 -60.14 -13.59 17.43
N LYS A 87 -59.23 -13.33 18.39
CA LYS A 87 -59.57 -12.60 19.64
C LYS A 87 -59.89 -11.15 19.33
N PHE A 88 -60.98 -10.66 19.93
CA PHE A 88 -61.50 -9.29 19.77
C PHE A 88 -60.38 -8.26 19.98
N GLY A 89 -60.21 -7.32 19.06
CA GLY A 89 -59.15 -6.27 19.12
C GLY A 89 -57.84 -6.57 18.38
N SER A 90 -57.61 -7.80 17.91
CA SER A 90 -56.36 -8.17 17.24
C SER A 90 -56.17 -7.47 15.90
N ARG A 91 -57.26 -7.16 15.17
CA ARG A 91 -57.20 -6.40 13.90
C ARG A 91 -56.81 -4.94 14.11
N LEU A 92 -57.24 -4.32 15.20
CA LEU A 92 -56.87 -2.94 15.56
C LEU A 92 -55.39 -2.89 15.94
N LEU A 93 -54.95 -3.84 16.77
CA LEU A 93 -53.54 -3.95 17.16
C LEU A 93 -52.63 -4.17 15.96
N LEU A 94 -53.04 -4.99 14.98
CA LEU A 94 -52.29 -5.22 13.74
C LEU A 94 -52.20 -3.94 12.91
N LYS A 95 -53.29 -3.21 12.76
CA LYS A 95 -53.25 -1.93 12.03
C LYS A 95 -52.32 -0.90 12.67
N ILE A 96 -52.37 -0.79 13.98
CA ILE A 96 -51.49 0.10 14.76
C ILE A 96 -50.03 -0.36 14.61
N ALA A 97 -49.75 -1.65 14.81
CA ALA A 97 -48.42 -2.21 14.67
C ALA A 97 -47.84 -2.04 13.26
N ALA A 98 -48.68 -2.28 12.21
CA ALA A 98 -48.30 -2.07 10.82
C ALA A 98 -47.99 -0.60 10.51
N THR A 99 -48.79 0.31 11.03
CA THR A 99 -48.57 1.77 10.87
C THR A 99 -47.27 2.20 11.56
N PHE A 100 -47.02 1.75 12.78
CA PHE A 100 -45.79 2.04 13.50
C PHE A 100 -44.58 1.42 12.81
N ALA A 101 -44.71 0.20 12.33
CA ALA A 101 -43.65 -0.45 11.54
C ALA A 101 -43.33 0.32 10.26
N LEU A 102 -44.37 0.72 9.51
CA LEU A 102 -44.19 1.49 8.28
C LEU A 102 -43.52 2.84 8.55
N VAL A 103 -44.01 3.59 9.55
CA VAL A 103 -43.52 4.93 9.91
C VAL A 103 -42.11 4.87 10.52
N GLY A 104 -41.76 3.78 11.21
CA GLY A 104 -40.45 3.61 11.81
C GLY A 104 -39.40 2.97 10.87
N PHE A 105 -39.79 1.91 10.17
CA PHE A 105 -38.86 1.17 9.30
C PHE A 105 -38.54 1.89 7.98
N LEU A 106 -39.51 2.51 7.35
CA LEU A 106 -39.31 3.13 6.04
C LEU A 106 -38.28 4.27 6.09
N PRO A 107 -38.37 5.24 7.00
CA PRO A 107 -37.31 6.25 7.15
C PRO A 107 -35.96 5.64 7.56
N GLY A 108 -35.99 4.64 8.43
CA GLY A 108 -34.77 3.93 8.88
C GLY A 108 -34.03 3.26 7.74
N ILE A 109 -34.73 2.52 6.87
CA ILE A 109 -34.16 1.88 5.68
C ILE A 109 -33.63 2.94 4.71
N LEU A 110 -34.38 4.03 4.49
CA LEU A 110 -33.94 5.12 3.63
C LEU A 110 -32.65 5.77 4.14
N ILE A 111 -32.62 6.14 5.42
CA ILE A 111 -31.45 6.76 6.05
C ILE A 111 -30.25 5.79 6.00
N TYR A 112 -30.47 4.52 6.31
CA TYR A 112 -29.43 3.50 6.24
C TYR A 112 -28.86 3.35 4.82
N SER A 113 -29.74 3.23 3.81
CA SER A 113 -29.33 3.05 2.42
C SER A 113 -28.53 4.25 1.90
N VAL A 114 -29.02 5.47 2.17
CA VAL A 114 -28.34 6.70 1.77
C VAL A 114 -27.02 6.86 2.51
N SER A 115 -26.99 6.60 3.82
CA SER A 115 -25.77 6.69 4.63
C SER A 115 -24.74 5.66 4.20
N TYR A 116 -25.14 4.41 3.96
CA TYR A 116 -24.27 3.35 3.48
C TYR A 116 -23.65 3.71 2.13
N GLN A 117 -24.48 4.19 1.19
CA GLN A 117 -24.02 4.57 -0.14
C GLN A 117 -23.07 5.78 -0.09
N PHE A 118 -23.37 6.75 0.76
CA PHE A 118 -22.54 7.94 0.95
C PHE A 118 -21.18 7.57 1.59
N VAL A 119 -21.21 6.78 2.67
CA VAL A 119 -20.00 6.36 3.38
C VAL A 119 -19.11 5.48 2.48
N SER A 120 -19.69 4.52 1.77
CA SER A 120 -18.95 3.66 0.86
C SER A 120 -18.25 4.46 -0.24
N ARG A 121 -18.96 5.39 -0.89
CA ARG A 121 -18.36 6.25 -1.91
C ARG A 121 -17.30 7.20 -1.35
N SER A 122 -17.52 7.73 -0.16
CA SER A 122 -16.57 8.64 0.49
C SER A 122 -15.28 7.90 0.88
N ILE A 123 -15.40 6.68 1.41
CA ILE A 123 -14.24 5.85 1.77
C ILE A 123 -13.46 5.46 0.51
N GLU A 124 -14.14 5.02 -0.55
CA GLU A 124 -13.49 4.66 -1.80
C GLU A 124 -12.72 5.84 -2.40
N SER A 125 -13.35 7.01 -2.53
CA SER A 125 -12.70 8.18 -3.10
C SER A 125 -11.53 8.70 -2.24
N TRP A 126 -11.68 8.67 -0.92
CA TRP A 126 -10.61 9.09 0.00
C TRP A 126 -9.44 8.12 -0.02
N PHE A 127 -9.73 6.81 -0.07
CA PHE A 127 -8.70 5.77 -0.13
C PHE A 127 -7.93 5.84 -1.45
N ASP A 128 -8.64 6.01 -2.57
CA ASP A 128 -8.03 6.13 -3.89
C ASP A 128 -7.06 7.32 -3.98
N VAL A 129 -7.46 8.50 -3.54
CA VAL A 129 -6.59 9.69 -3.53
C VAL A 129 -5.36 9.50 -2.64
N LYS A 130 -5.52 8.87 -1.47
CA LYS A 130 -4.40 8.62 -0.54
C LYS A 130 -3.43 7.57 -1.08
N VAL A 131 -3.94 6.50 -1.65
CA VAL A 131 -3.11 5.43 -2.23
C VAL A 131 -2.38 5.93 -3.46
N GLU A 132 -3.07 6.62 -4.38
CA GLU A 132 -2.45 7.22 -5.55
C GLU A 132 -1.32 8.18 -5.17
N GLY A 133 -1.58 9.10 -4.23
CA GLY A 133 -0.57 10.03 -3.74
C GLY A 133 0.63 9.33 -3.07
N ALA A 134 0.40 8.27 -2.33
CA ALA A 134 1.48 7.50 -1.69
C ALA A 134 2.33 6.74 -2.72
N LEU A 135 1.69 6.14 -3.73
CA LEU A 135 2.38 5.43 -4.81
C LEU A 135 3.19 6.39 -5.69
N ASP A 136 2.62 7.54 -6.05
CA ASP A 136 3.30 8.58 -6.82
C ASP A 136 4.52 9.14 -6.05
N ALA A 137 4.35 9.44 -4.77
CA ALA A 137 5.44 9.87 -3.90
C ALA A 137 6.53 8.79 -3.78
N GLY A 138 6.15 7.52 -3.65
CA GLY A 138 7.08 6.39 -3.61
C GLY A 138 7.86 6.24 -4.92
N LEU A 139 7.20 6.35 -6.06
CA LEU A 139 7.82 6.28 -7.37
C LEU A 139 8.80 7.46 -7.59
N SER A 140 8.37 8.66 -7.23
CA SER A 140 9.21 9.88 -7.28
C SER A 140 10.43 9.74 -6.38
N LEU A 141 10.27 9.24 -5.16
CA LEU A 141 11.38 8.99 -4.24
C LEU A 141 12.36 7.97 -4.82
N GLY A 142 11.87 6.87 -5.38
CA GLY A 142 12.70 5.85 -6.02
C GLY A 142 13.54 6.44 -7.16
N ARG A 143 12.94 7.20 -8.06
CA ARG A 143 13.63 7.88 -9.17
C ARG A 143 14.66 8.87 -8.66
N THR A 144 14.28 9.75 -7.73
CA THR A 144 15.19 10.74 -7.15
C THR A 144 16.37 10.09 -6.46
N THR A 145 16.16 8.97 -5.77
CA THR A 145 17.23 8.22 -5.12
C THR A 145 18.20 7.63 -6.15
N LEU A 146 17.69 7.02 -7.22
CA LEU A 146 18.53 6.50 -8.31
C LEU A 146 19.32 7.60 -9.00
N ASP A 147 18.70 8.73 -9.31
CA ASP A 147 19.35 9.90 -9.91
C ASP A 147 20.43 10.45 -8.98
N THR A 148 20.17 10.51 -7.68
CA THR A 148 21.14 10.97 -6.68
C THR A 148 22.36 10.04 -6.64
N LEU A 149 22.13 8.72 -6.63
CA LEU A 149 23.21 7.73 -6.66
C LEU A 149 24.03 7.83 -7.95
N ALA A 150 23.36 8.00 -9.09
CA ALA A 150 24.02 8.16 -10.38
C ALA A 150 24.88 9.44 -10.42
N ASN A 151 24.34 10.55 -9.98
CA ASN A 151 25.06 11.82 -9.91
C ASN A 151 26.24 11.76 -8.93
N ASP A 152 26.08 11.14 -7.78
CA ASP A 152 27.16 10.96 -6.80
C ASP A 152 28.30 10.13 -7.40
N LEU A 153 27.99 9.01 -8.05
CA LEU A 153 28.99 8.21 -8.74
C LEU A 153 29.68 9.01 -9.85
N GLY A 154 28.95 9.77 -10.65
CA GLY A 154 29.49 10.63 -11.70
C GLY A 154 30.46 11.67 -11.17
N GLN A 155 30.12 12.35 -10.09
CA GLN A 155 30.98 13.36 -9.45
C GLN A 155 32.22 12.75 -8.81
N LYS A 156 32.07 11.63 -8.12
CA LYS A 156 33.20 10.91 -7.54
C LYS A 156 34.15 10.38 -8.62
N THR A 157 33.61 9.86 -9.72
CA THR A 157 34.39 9.39 -10.86
C THR A 157 35.13 10.55 -11.52
N ARG A 158 34.48 11.71 -11.67
CA ARG A 158 35.13 12.93 -12.20
C ARG A 158 36.29 13.37 -11.32
N SER A 159 36.09 13.41 -10.01
CA SER A 159 37.15 13.79 -9.08
C SER A 159 38.33 12.79 -9.11
N ALA A 160 37.99 11.49 -9.19
CA ALA A 160 38.98 10.44 -9.25
C ALA A 160 39.75 10.40 -10.59
N SER A 161 39.10 10.81 -11.68
CA SER A 161 39.72 10.80 -13.02
C SER A 161 40.95 11.71 -13.13
N THR A 162 41.05 12.74 -12.28
CA THR A 162 42.22 13.59 -12.23
C THR A 162 43.53 12.85 -11.91
N GLN A 163 43.42 11.68 -11.25
CA GLN A 163 44.58 10.85 -10.90
C GLN A 163 45.20 10.16 -12.11
N ILE A 164 44.46 10.04 -13.20
CA ILE A 164 44.88 9.34 -14.42
C ILE A 164 45.05 10.27 -15.65
N ASN A 165 44.79 11.57 -15.48
CA ASN A 165 44.84 12.52 -16.60
C ASN A 165 46.11 12.47 -17.41
N ASP A 166 47.25 12.41 -16.75
CA ASP A 166 48.57 12.49 -17.36
C ASP A 166 49.28 11.15 -17.39
N LEU A 167 48.63 10.06 -17.00
CA LEU A 167 49.22 8.72 -17.05
C LEU A 167 49.13 8.15 -18.47
N PRO A 168 50.24 7.61 -18.98
CA PRO A 168 50.23 6.91 -20.28
C PRO A 168 49.44 5.60 -20.20
N ASP A 169 48.90 5.13 -21.32
CA ASP A 169 48.08 3.92 -21.40
C ASP A 169 48.76 2.65 -20.87
N ALA A 170 50.08 2.58 -20.98
CA ALA A 170 50.84 1.46 -20.48
C ALA A 170 50.90 1.32 -18.95
N SER A 171 50.73 2.43 -18.21
CA SER A 171 50.87 2.47 -16.74
C SER A 171 49.54 2.73 -16.02
N VAL A 172 48.46 2.99 -16.75
CA VAL A 172 47.16 3.37 -16.18
C VAL A 172 46.45 2.19 -15.49
N GLY A 173 46.77 0.94 -15.84
CA GLY A 173 46.08 -0.25 -15.34
C GLY A 173 46.11 -0.37 -13.80
N VAL A 174 47.27 -0.10 -13.17
CA VAL A 174 47.38 -0.12 -11.70
C VAL A 174 46.57 1.00 -11.05
N ALA A 175 46.52 2.17 -11.69
CA ALA A 175 45.72 3.29 -11.23
C ALA A 175 44.23 2.97 -11.31
N LEU A 176 43.75 2.27 -12.33
CA LEU A 176 42.37 1.81 -12.46
C LEU A 176 41.95 0.85 -11.34
N ASP A 177 42.85 -0.06 -10.93
CA ASP A 177 42.58 -0.96 -9.79
C ASP A 177 42.37 -0.15 -8.49
N ARG A 178 43.17 0.87 -8.26
CA ARG A 178 42.98 1.79 -7.10
C ARG A 178 41.70 2.58 -7.20
N LEU A 179 41.37 3.13 -8.37
CA LEU A 179 40.12 3.85 -8.58
C LEU A 179 38.91 2.96 -8.36
N LYS A 180 38.95 1.70 -8.82
CA LYS A 180 37.89 0.74 -8.58
C LYS A 180 37.62 0.56 -7.09
N GLU A 181 38.64 0.37 -6.28
CA GLU A 181 38.49 0.23 -4.83
C GLU A 181 38.06 1.53 -4.16
N GLN A 182 38.62 2.65 -4.55
CA GLN A 182 38.28 3.98 -4.00
C GLN A 182 36.82 4.36 -4.26
N LEU A 183 36.30 4.01 -5.42
CA LEU A 183 34.88 4.29 -5.82
C LEU A 183 33.92 3.22 -5.31
N GLY A 184 34.44 2.09 -4.83
CA GLY A 184 33.61 0.92 -4.52
C GLY A 184 32.89 0.41 -5.77
N ALA A 185 33.54 0.50 -6.92
CA ALA A 185 32.98 0.10 -8.20
C ALA A 185 33.18 -1.40 -8.46
N ASP A 186 32.32 -1.98 -9.28
CA ASP A 186 32.44 -3.37 -9.71
C ASP A 186 33.37 -3.49 -10.90
N ASP A 187 33.36 -2.44 -11.74
CA ASP A 187 34.14 -2.45 -12.98
C ASP A 187 34.57 -1.04 -13.37
N VAL A 188 35.79 -0.92 -13.88
CA VAL A 188 36.37 0.33 -14.38
C VAL A 188 37.09 0.06 -15.70
N ILE A 189 36.71 0.79 -16.74
CA ILE A 189 37.31 0.66 -18.06
C ILE A 189 37.72 2.05 -18.58
N LEU A 190 38.91 2.14 -19.14
CA LEU A 190 39.37 3.33 -19.86
C LEU A 190 39.22 3.08 -21.37
N TRP A 191 38.45 3.94 -22.00
CA TRP A 191 38.18 3.88 -23.44
C TRP A 191 38.90 4.99 -24.18
N SER A 192 39.30 4.70 -25.41
CA SER A 192 39.64 5.76 -26.36
C SER A 192 38.36 6.51 -26.80
N THR A 193 38.54 7.67 -27.39
CA THR A 193 37.39 8.45 -27.95
C THR A 193 36.70 7.74 -29.12
N THR A 194 37.36 6.76 -29.72
CA THR A 194 36.83 5.88 -30.79
C THR A 194 36.14 4.62 -30.27
N GLY A 195 36.19 4.37 -28.95
CA GLY A 195 35.52 3.25 -28.32
C GLY A 195 36.37 1.97 -28.25
N GLN A 196 37.70 2.08 -28.27
CA GLN A 196 38.61 0.98 -28.00
C GLN A 196 38.97 0.92 -26.52
N ALA A 197 38.94 -0.26 -25.90
CA ALA A 197 39.37 -0.45 -24.54
C ALA A 197 40.88 -0.32 -24.43
N LEU A 198 41.36 0.62 -23.62
CA LEU A 198 42.78 0.87 -23.39
C LEU A 198 43.31 0.14 -22.16
N ALA A 199 42.52 0.11 -21.09
CA ALA A 199 42.78 -0.58 -19.84
C ALA A 199 41.50 -0.90 -19.12
N SER A 200 41.54 -1.91 -18.24
CA SER A 200 40.38 -2.29 -17.45
C SER A 200 40.75 -2.82 -16.07
N ALA A 201 39.87 -2.64 -15.10
CA ALA A 201 39.97 -3.23 -13.77
C ALA A 201 38.60 -3.82 -13.39
N GLY A 202 38.59 -4.96 -12.70
CA GLY A 202 37.38 -5.65 -12.32
C GLY A 202 37.02 -6.79 -13.30
N GLU A 203 35.74 -7.09 -13.39
CA GLU A 203 35.26 -8.22 -14.20
C GLU A 203 35.52 -8.06 -15.69
N SER A 204 35.54 -6.83 -16.20
CA SER A 204 35.81 -6.56 -17.62
C SER A 204 37.18 -6.98 -18.08
N ARG A 205 38.14 -7.12 -17.16
CA ARG A 205 39.46 -7.64 -17.47
C ARG A 205 39.43 -9.05 -18.07
N TYR A 206 38.43 -9.83 -17.70
CA TYR A 206 38.28 -11.22 -18.14
C TYR A 206 37.25 -11.38 -19.25
N LYS A 207 36.57 -10.29 -19.66
CA LYS A 207 35.58 -10.30 -20.74
C LYS A 207 36.27 -10.02 -22.09
N ILE A 208 35.99 -10.86 -23.09
CA ILE A 208 36.48 -10.67 -24.46
C ILE A 208 35.84 -9.41 -25.08
N ASN A 209 34.57 -9.18 -24.79
CA ASN A 209 33.81 -7.99 -25.23
C ASN A 209 33.21 -7.29 -23.99
N PRO A 210 33.93 -6.35 -23.40
CA PRO A 210 33.35 -5.54 -22.32
C PRO A 210 32.23 -4.66 -22.83
N ASP A 211 31.30 -4.27 -21.93
CA ASP A 211 30.15 -3.46 -22.26
C ASP A 211 30.58 -2.06 -22.76
N ARG A 212 30.63 -1.91 -24.08
CA ARG A 212 31.05 -0.68 -24.73
C ARG A 212 30.01 0.42 -24.59
N PRO A 213 30.41 1.68 -24.34
CA PRO A 213 29.51 2.82 -24.44
C PRO A 213 28.94 2.96 -25.84
N THR A 214 27.68 3.37 -25.94
CA THR A 214 27.08 3.63 -27.24
C THR A 214 27.72 4.85 -27.91
N PRO A 215 27.71 4.95 -29.26
CA PRO A 215 28.21 6.14 -29.94
C PRO A 215 27.54 7.43 -29.48
N ALA A 216 26.26 7.38 -29.11
CA ALA A 216 25.54 8.51 -28.55
C ALA A 216 26.10 8.93 -27.18
N GLN A 217 26.37 7.98 -26.28
CA GLN A 217 26.98 8.25 -24.97
C GLN A 217 28.40 8.84 -25.13
N LEU A 218 29.20 8.33 -26.05
CA LEU A 218 30.53 8.87 -26.33
C LEU A 218 30.48 10.31 -26.86
N ARG A 219 29.49 10.64 -27.66
CA ARG A 219 29.28 12.04 -28.11
C ARG A 219 28.84 12.93 -26.96
N LEU A 220 27.93 12.47 -26.10
CA LEU A 220 27.46 13.23 -24.96
C LEU A 220 28.57 13.53 -23.97
N VAL A 221 29.43 12.55 -23.66
CA VAL A 221 30.52 12.76 -22.70
C VAL A 221 31.54 13.77 -23.19
N LYS A 222 31.75 13.87 -24.50
CA LYS A 222 32.62 14.90 -25.09
C LYS A 222 32.10 16.32 -24.89
N THR A 223 30.77 16.49 -24.81
CA THR A 223 30.14 17.80 -24.63
C THR A 223 29.84 18.12 -23.17
N GLN A 224 29.41 17.14 -22.40
CA GLN A 224 28.96 17.33 -21.01
C GLN A 224 30.04 17.00 -19.98
N SER A 225 31.14 16.35 -20.37
CA SER A 225 32.24 15.88 -19.51
C SER A 225 31.88 14.74 -18.56
N VAL A 226 30.65 14.66 -18.08
CA VAL A 226 30.13 13.60 -17.22
C VAL A 226 28.75 13.17 -17.73
N VAL A 227 28.58 11.88 -17.94
CA VAL A 227 27.31 11.26 -18.34
C VAL A 227 27.05 10.06 -17.43
N THR A 228 25.88 10.02 -16.81
CA THR A 228 25.48 8.90 -15.96
C THR A 228 24.22 8.25 -16.50
N THR A 229 24.15 6.95 -16.47
CA THR A 229 22.98 6.17 -16.89
C THR A 229 22.68 5.07 -15.87
N VAL A 230 21.40 4.84 -15.63
CA VAL A 230 20.92 3.70 -14.87
C VAL A 230 20.47 2.64 -15.85
N GLU A 231 21.00 1.44 -15.73
CA GLU A 231 20.80 0.33 -16.66
C GLU A 231 20.27 -0.90 -15.95
N GLY A 232 19.52 -1.72 -16.67
CA GLY A 232 19.08 -3.02 -16.19
C GLY A 232 17.86 -2.99 -15.27
N LEU A 233 17.18 -1.87 -15.10
CA LEU A 233 15.94 -1.80 -14.30
C LEU A 233 14.82 -2.57 -14.98
N ASP A 234 14.64 -2.41 -16.30
CA ASP A 234 13.61 -3.11 -17.07
C ASP A 234 13.86 -4.63 -17.10
N GLU A 235 15.14 -5.04 -17.11
CA GLU A 235 15.54 -6.44 -17.08
C GLU A 235 15.46 -7.05 -15.66
N ALA A 236 15.52 -6.22 -14.62
CA ALA A 236 15.49 -6.65 -13.23
C ALA A 236 14.15 -7.29 -12.85
N GLU A 237 13.05 -6.88 -13.48
CA GLU A 237 11.74 -7.50 -13.32
C GLU A 237 11.70 -8.94 -13.82
N VAL A 238 12.43 -9.25 -14.89
CA VAL A 238 12.42 -10.56 -15.56
C VAL A 238 13.60 -11.45 -15.15
N GLN A 239 14.78 -10.87 -15.00
CA GLN A 239 16.04 -11.61 -14.82
C GLN A 239 16.65 -11.46 -13.43
N GLY A 240 16.01 -10.70 -12.54
CA GLY A 240 16.46 -10.45 -11.17
C GLY A 240 17.26 -9.16 -10.99
N THR A 241 17.26 -8.66 -9.77
CA THR A 241 17.81 -7.36 -9.37
C THR A 241 19.32 -7.20 -9.56
N ALA A 242 20.04 -8.33 -9.74
CA ALA A 242 21.50 -8.34 -9.86
C ALA A 242 22.05 -7.63 -11.13
N LYS A 243 21.20 -7.36 -12.12
CA LYS A 243 21.61 -6.68 -13.35
C LYS A 243 21.46 -5.16 -13.33
N ALA A 244 20.73 -4.62 -12.37
CA ALA A 244 20.59 -3.18 -12.24
C ALA A 244 21.89 -2.54 -11.78
N ARG A 245 22.36 -1.59 -12.57
CA ARG A 245 23.66 -0.92 -12.35
C ARG A 245 23.62 0.53 -12.79
N ILE A 246 24.53 1.31 -12.23
CA ILE A 246 24.81 2.68 -12.67
C ILE A 246 26.11 2.66 -13.47
N ARG A 247 26.09 3.29 -14.62
CA ARG A 247 27.26 3.55 -15.45
C ARG A 247 27.56 5.04 -15.44
N ALA A 248 28.77 5.42 -15.08
CA ALA A 248 29.29 6.76 -15.19
C ALA A 248 30.37 6.82 -16.27
N LEU A 249 30.25 7.77 -17.18
CA LEU A 249 31.24 8.08 -18.21
C LEU A 249 31.78 9.47 -17.92
N VAL A 250 33.09 9.58 -17.85
CA VAL A 250 33.80 10.85 -17.60
C VAL A 250 34.88 11.06 -18.63
N LEU A 251 34.90 12.26 -19.21
CA LEU A 251 35.97 12.65 -20.12
C LEU A 251 37.26 12.92 -19.34
N VAL A 252 38.29 12.20 -19.67
CA VAL A 252 39.63 12.36 -19.11
C VAL A 252 40.47 13.16 -20.10
N SER A 253 40.68 14.42 -19.81
CA SER A 253 41.50 15.31 -20.63
C SER A 253 42.85 15.52 -19.99
N PRO A 254 43.95 15.46 -20.75
CA PRO A 254 45.29 15.75 -20.23
C PRO A 254 45.38 17.17 -19.72
N SER A 255 46.08 17.40 -18.63
CA SER A 255 46.39 18.73 -18.14
C SER A 255 47.44 19.37 -19.06
N GLY A 256 47.10 20.47 -19.68
CA GLY A 256 47.77 21.40 -20.61
C GLY A 256 49.21 21.24 -21.10
N LEU A 257 50.03 20.42 -20.46
CA LEU A 257 51.40 20.11 -20.85
C LEU A 257 51.58 18.71 -21.46
N GLY A 258 50.55 17.90 -21.49
CA GLY A 258 50.55 16.53 -22.05
C GLY A 258 50.13 16.50 -23.50
N LEU A 259 50.77 17.24 -24.37
CA LEU A 259 50.49 17.32 -25.81
C LEU A 259 50.54 15.98 -26.57
N LEU A 260 50.97 14.92 -25.90
CA LEU A 260 51.11 13.57 -26.49
C LEU A 260 50.02 12.58 -26.03
N ILE A 261 49.14 12.99 -25.11
CA ILE A 261 48.09 12.11 -24.59
C ILE A 261 46.74 12.60 -25.15
N GLU A 262 46.08 11.71 -25.90
CA GLU A 262 44.74 12.00 -26.42
C GLU A 262 43.69 11.93 -25.29
N PRO A 263 42.59 12.69 -25.40
CA PRO A 263 41.44 12.57 -24.51
C PRO A 263 40.92 11.13 -24.48
N ARG A 264 40.56 10.66 -23.30
CA ARG A 264 40.04 9.30 -23.07
C ARG A 264 38.73 9.38 -22.32
N VAL A 265 38.00 8.29 -22.26
CA VAL A 265 36.72 8.19 -21.54
C VAL A 265 36.86 7.14 -20.45
N LEU A 266 36.67 7.55 -19.21
CA LEU A 266 36.66 6.64 -18.05
C LEU A 266 35.24 6.16 -17.83
N GLN A 267 35.02 4.86 -17.87
CA GLN A 267 33.76 4.22 -17.55
C GLN A 267 33.87 3.53 -16.20
N VAL A 268 32.94 3.86 -15.31
CA VAL A 268 32.78 3.21 -14.00
C VAL A 268 31.40 2.62 -13.90
N THR A 269 31.33 1.35 -13.55
CA THR A 269 30.09 0.62 -13.37
C THR A 269 29.96 0.17 -11.92
N LYS A 270 28.83 0.46 -11.31
CA LYS A 270 28.52 0.07 -9.93
C LYS A 270 27.11 -0.50 -9.85
N ALA A 271 26.97 -1.66 -9.22
CA ALA A 271 25.69 -2.28 -8.99
C ALA A 271 24.83 -1.43 -8.03
N ILE A 272 23.54 -1.33 -8.33
CA ILE A 272 22.57 -0.73 -7.43
C ILE A 272 22.26 -1.74 -6.32
N PRO A 273 22.13 -1.30 -5.05
CA PRO A 273 21.74 -2.20 -3.97
C PRO A 273 20.45 -2.97 -4.32
N PRO A 274 20.45 -4.31 -4.22
CA PRO A 274 19.27 -5.12 -4.63
C PRO A 274 17.99 -4.75 -3.90
N SER A 275 18.09 -4.34 -2.64
CA SER A 275 16.94 -3.86 -1.85
C SER A 275 16.29 -2.61 -2.43
N LEU A 276 17.09 -1.68 -2.94
CA LEU A 276 16.58 -0.46 -3.57
C LEU A 276 15.87 -0.79 -4.89
N VAL A 277 16.43 -1.68 -5.69
CA VAL A 277 15.84 -2.12 -6.95
C VAL A 277 14.51 -2.84 -6.70
N SER A 278 14.49 -3.79 -5.77
CA SER A 278 13.26 -4.54 -5.44
C SER A 278 12.15 -3.62 -4.91
N ASN A 279 12.49 -2.65 -4.07
CA ASN A 279 11.52 -1.69 -3.55
C ASN A 279 11.00 -0.76 -4.65
N ALA A 280 11.86 -0.27 -5.53
CA ALA A 280 11.45 0.57 -6.66
C ALA A 280 10.52 -0.20 -7.62
N LEU A 281 10.85 -1.45 -7.95
CA LEU A 281 10.01 -2.32 -8.78
C LEU A 281 8.66 -2.63 -8.10
N ALA A 282 8.65 -2.89 -6.80
CA ALA A 282 7.42 -3.15 -6.07
C ALA A 282 6.45 -1.95 -6.11
N VAL A 283 6.98 -0.74 -5.97
CA VAL A 283 6.17 0.49 -6.08
C VAL A 283 5.67 0.68 -7.51
N GLU A 284 6.49 0.42 -8.52
CA GLU A 284 6.12 0.54 -9.93
C GLU A 284 5.02 -0.45 -10.32
N VAL A 285 5.15 -1.71 -9.90
CA VAL A 285 4.12 -2.75 -10.11
C VAL A 285 2.81 -2.36 -9.42
N ALA A 286 2.88 -1.93 -8.16
CA ALA A 286 1.71 -1.50 -7.40
C ALA A 286 1.00 -0.29 -8.06
N TYR A 287 1.77 0.66 -8.58
CA TYR A 287 1.24 1.83 -9.29
C TYR A 287 0.55 1.43 -10.60
N ARG A 288 1.15 0.53 -11.38
CA ARG A 288 0.58 -0.01 -12.63
C ARG A 288 -0.72 -0.74 -12.36
N GLU A 289 -0.73 -1.65 -11.39
CA GLU A 289 -1.95 -2.38 -10.99
C GLU A 289 -3.06 -1.43 -10.51
N TYR A 290 -2.70 -0.40 -9.78
CA TYR A 290 -3.66 0.62 -9.33
C TYR A 290 -4.27 1.36 -10.52
N GLN A 291 -3.46 1.79 -11.49
CA GLN A 291 -3.96 2.46 -12.70
C GLN A 291 -4.85 1.57 -13.56
N GLU A 292 -4.49 0.30 -13.75
CA GLU A 292 -5.31 -0.66 -14.48
C GLU A 292 -6.69 -0.86 -13.84
N ARG A 293 -6.74 -0.93 -12.51
CA ARG A 293 -8.00 -1.02 -11.76
C ARG A 293 -8.83 0.26 -11.83
N ALA A 294 -8.18 1.41 -11.81
CA ALA A 294 -8.86 2.70 -11.97
C ALA A 294 -9.51 2.83 -13.33
N LEU A 295 -8.79 2.48 -14.41
CA LEU A 295 -9.31 2.48 -15.78
C LEU A 295 -10.44 1.46 -15.99
N GLY A 296 -10.38 0.31 -15.34
CA GLY A 296 -11.43 -0.71 -15.40
C GLY A 296 -12.75 -0.33 -14.70
N ARG A 297 -12.74 0.71 -13.86
CA ARG A 297 -13.96 1.23 -13.18
C ARG A 297 -14.68 2.31 -13.97
N ASP A 298 -13.95 3.03 -14.84
CA ASP A 298 -14.50 4.14 -15.65
C ASP A 298 -15.10 3.66 -16.99
N GLY A 299 -15.01 2.36 -17.30
CA GLY A 299 -15.60 1.70 -18.47
C GLY A 299 -16.74 0.77 -18.11
#